data_3bca4bbf070c06a01494455cd9364714
#
_entry.id   3bca4bbf070c06a01494455cd9364714
#
_cell.length_a   1.000
_cell.length_b   1.000
_cell.length_c   1.000
_cell.angle_alpha   90.00
_cell.angle_beta   90.00
_cell.angle_gamma   90.00
#
_symmetry.space_group_name_H-M   'P 1'
#
loop_
_entity.id
_entity.type
_entity.pdbx_description
1 polymer ?
#
loop_
_entity_poly.entity_id
_entity_poly.type
_entity_poly.pdbx_seq_one_letter_code
_entity_poly.pdbx_strand_id
1 'polypeptide(L)'
;MYRAEVFVSLKPVVNDPEGITIRSGLHALGFTNVQEVRSGKYLVLTVDEADEASARSAVEEMARKLLSNAVIEDFRFELHQVAERTAVESR
;
A
#
# COMPACT_ATOMS: atom_id res chain seq x y z
N MET A 1 10.77 15.56 -8.23
CA MET A 1 10.58 14.13 -7.99
C MET A 1 9.64 13.91 -6.81
N TYR A 2 8.89 12.84 -6.86
CA TYR A 2 7.89 12.57 -5.83
C TYR A 2 8.05 11.17 -5.29
N ARG A 3 7.82 11.02 -4.00
CA ARG A 3 7.75 9.71 -3.36
C ARG A 3 6.28 9.39 -3.11
N ALA A 4 5.84 8.25 -3.60
CA ALA A 4 4.48 7.79 -3.41
C ALA A 4 4.47 6.61 -2.46
N GLU A 5 3.66 6.71 -1.44
CA GLU A 5 3.42 5.59 -0.53
C GLU A 5 2.07 5.01 -0.89
N VAL A 6 2.07 3.78 -1.37
CA VAL A 6 0.86 3.13 -1.87
C VAL A 6 0.46 2.02 -0.91
N PHE A 7 -0.77 2.08 -0.47
CA PHE A 7 -1.33 1.11 0.47
C PHE A 7 -2.39 0.31 -0.27
N VAL A 8 -2.18 -1.00 -0.35
CA VAL A 8 -3.07 -1.90 -1.06
C VAL A 8 -3.64 -2.90 -0.08
N SER A 9 -4.95 -3.04 -0.04
CA SER A 9 -5.61 -3.95 0.88
C SER A 9 -6.73 -4.68 0.16
N LEU A 10 -7.09 -5.84 0.68
CA LEU A 10 -8.23 -6.58 0.14
C LEU A 10 -9.51 -5.83 0.43
N LYS A 11 -10.46 -5.89 -0.52
CA LYS A 11 -11.79 -5.34 -0.31
C LYS A 11 -12.42 -6.02 0.91
N PRO A 12 -13.27 -5.30 1.65
CA PRO A 12 -13.80 -5.85 2.90
C PRO A 12 -14.50 -7.18 2.75
N VAL A 13 -15.12 -7.43 1.60
CA VAL A 13 -15.87 -8.68 1.40
C VAL A 13 -14.98 -9.85 1.01
N VAL A 14 -13.70 -9.60 0.72
CA VAL A 14 -12.79 -10.65 0.29
C VAL A 14 -12.16 -11.31 1.50
N ASN A 15 -12.15 -12.62 1.51
CA ASN A 15 -11.53 -13.39 2.60
C ASN A 15 -10.03 -13.16 2.62
N ASP A 16 -9.46 -13.06 3.81
CA ASP A 16 -8.05 -12.80 4.01
C ASP A 16 -7.42 -13.91 4.83
N PRO A 17 -6.94 -14.98 4.17
CA PRO A 17 -6.37 -16.10 4.93
C PRO A 17 -5.16 -15.71 5.77
N GLU A 18 -4.34 -14.78 5.29
CA GLU A 18 -3.18 -14.32 6.06
C GLU A 18 -3.62 -13.60 7.32
N GLY A 19 -4.63 -12.74 7.21
CA GLY A 19 -5.15 -12.04 8.36
C GLY A 19 -5.75 -13.00 9.39
N ILE A 20 -6.43 -14.03 8.92
CA ILE A 20 -7.00 -15.05 9.81
C ILE A 20 -5.89 -15.78 10.57
N THR A 21 -4.82 -16.14 9.87
CA THR A 21 -3.68 -16.82 10.50
C THR A 21 -3.03 -15.94 11.56
N ILE A 22 -2.83 -14.66 11.25
CA ILE A 22 -2.23 -13.73 12.19
C ILE A 22 -3.12 -13.57 13.43
N ARG A 23 -4.42 -13.46 13.21
CA ARG A 23 -5.35 -13.33 14.33
C ARG A 23 -5.27 -14.56 15.24
N SER A 24 -5.24 -15.75 14.65
CA SER A 24 -5.11 -16.97 15.43
C SER A 24 -3.84 -16.98 16.26
N GLY A 25 -2.73 -16.55 15.65
CA GLY A 25 -1.47 -16.47 16.36
C GLY A 25 -1.51 -15.51 17.53
N LEU A 26 -2.13 -14.36 17.33
CA LEU A 26 -2.27 -13.37 18.41
C LEU A 26 -3.13 -13.91 19.56
N HIS A 27 -4.20 -14.60 19.21
CA HIS A 27 -5.05 -15.20 20.23
C HIS A 27 -4.29 -16.25 21.04
N ALA A 28 -3.47 -17.04 20.34
CA ALA A 28 -2.68 -18.07 21.03
C ALA A 28 -1.65 -17.45 21.99
N LEU A 29 -1.23 -16.21 21.70
CA LEU A 29 -0.32 -15.50 22.60
C LEU A 29 -1.03 -14.73 23.71
N GLY A 30 -2.33 -14.82 23.78
CA GLY A 30 -3.10 -14.19 24.83
C GLY A 30 -3.76 -12.87 24.45
N PHE A 31 -3.58 -12.42 23.22
CA PHE A 31 -4.18 -11.16 22.77
C PHE A 31 -5.59 -11.44 22.22
N THR A 32 -6.48 -11.85 23.11
CA THR A 32 -7.81 -12.29 22.68
C THR A 32 -8.76 -11.15 22.35
N ASN A 33 -8.34 -9.92 22.59
CA ASN A 33 -9.16 -8.75 22.26
C ASN A 33 -9.00 -8.31 20.82
N VAL A 34 -8.18 -8.99 20.02
CA VAL A 34 -8.05 -8.69 18.60
C VAL A 34 -9.24 -9.28 17.86
N GLN A 35 -10.07 -8.40 17.32
CA GLN A 35 -11.31 -8.82 16.68
C GLN A 35 -11.07 -9.28 15.24
N GLU A 36 -10.19 -8.56 14.53
CA GLU A 36 -9.98 -8.84 13.13
C GLU A 36 -8.58 -8.36 12.72
N VAL A 37 -7.96 -9.09 11.82
CA VAL A 37 -6.69 -8.71 11.23
C VAL A 37 -6.85 -8.75 9.72
N ARG A 38 -6.49 -7.66 9.08
CA ARG A 38 -6.49 -7.59 7.62
C ARG A 38 -5.07 -7.28 7.18
N SER A 39 -4.58 -8.03 6.24
CA SER A 39 -3.23 -7.89 5.74
C SER A 39 -3.25 -7.11 4.42
N GLY A 40 -2.12 -6.52 4.08
CA GLY A 40 -2.06 -5.76 2.83
C GLY A 40 -0.62 -5.49 2.43
N LYS A 41 -0.47 -4.67 1.40
CA LYS A 41 0.84 -4.32 0.88
C LYS A 41 1.10 -2.84 1.08
N TYR A 42 2.35 -2.52 1.30
CA TYR A 42 2.82 -1.15 1.40
C TYR A 42 3.99 -1.01 0.44
N LEU A 43 3.83 -0.13 -0.54
CA LEU A 43 4.83 0.05 -1.60
C LEU A 43 5.30 1.50 -1.60
N VAL A 44 6.59 1.69 -1.80
CA VAL A 44 7.15 3.04 -1.89
C VAL A 44 7.76 3.18 -3.28
N LEU A 45 7.30 4.20 -3.99
CA LEU A 45 7.76 4.48 -5.35
C LEU A 45 8.39 5.86 -5.39
N THR A 46 9.46 5.99 -6.15
CA THR A 46 10.00 7.31 -6.47
C THR A 46 9.69 7.58 -7.92
N VAL A 47 8.98 8.68 -8.18
CA VAL A 47 8.44 8.97 -9.50
C VAL A 47 9.03 10.28 -9.99
N ASP A 48 9.56 10.25 -11.20
CA ASP A 48 10.16 11.44 -11.82
C ASP A 48 9.09 12.17 -12.61
N GLU A 49 8.42 13.11 -11.94
CA GLU A 49 7.39 13.95 -12.56
C GLU A 49 7.62 15.38 -12.20
N ALA A 50 7.16 16.26 -13.07
CA ALA A 50 7.42 17.69 -12.92
C ALA A 50 6.56 18.33 -11.84
N ASP A 51 5.33 17.86 -11.67
CA ASP A 51 4.42 18.48 -10.72
C ASP A 51 3.55 17.43 -10.05
N GLU A 52 2.84 17.87 -9.02
CA GLU A 52 2.05 16.93 -8.22
C GLU A 52 0.90 16.33 -9.02
N ALA A 53 0.27 17.09 -9.89
CA ALA A 53 -0.86 16.57 -10.65
C ALA A 53 -0.44 15.43 -11.57
N SER A 54 0.72 15.60 -12.23
CA SER A 54 1.24 14.54 -13.09
C SER A 54 1.65 13.32 -12.28
N ALA A 55 2.28 13.54 -11.11
CA ALA A 55 2.69 12.43 -10.26
C ALA A 55 1.48 11.67 -9.75
N ARG A 56 0.43 12.38 -9.34
CA ARG A 56 -0.78 11.73 -8.83
C ARG A 56 -1.45 10.89 -9.91
N SER A 57 -1.56 11.45 -11.11
CA SER A 57 -2.17 10.72 -12.22
C SER A 57 -1.37 9.47 -12.56
N ALA A 58 -0.04 9.59 -12.59
CA ALA A 58 0.81 8.45 -12.92
C ALA A 58 0.71 7.35 -11.87
N VAL A 59 0.75 7.72 -10.59
CA VAL A 59 0.71 6.73 -9.52
C VAL A 59 -0.65 6.02 -9.50
N GLU A 60 -1.72 6.78 -9.71
CA GLU A 60 -3.04 6.17 -9.75
C GLU A 60 -3.13 5.14 -10.87
N GLU A 61 -2.61 5.47 -12.02
CA GLU A 61 -2.63 4.54 -13.14
C GLU A 61 -1.76 3.31 -12.88
N MET A 62 -0.58 3.52 -12.30
CA MET A 62 0.28 2.40 -11.94
C MET A 62 -0.40 1.47 -10.95
N ALA A 63 -1.02 2.04 -9.93
CA ALA A 63 -1.68 1.23 -8.92
C ALA A 63 -2.81 0.42 -9.52
N ARG A 64 -3.59 1.04 -10.41
CA ARG A 64 -4.72 0.37 -11.01
C ARG A 64 -4.28 -0.73 -11.96
N LYS A 65 -3.18 -0.52 -12.68
CA LYS A 65 -2.79 -1.44 -13.74
C LYS A 65 -1.88 -2.56 -13.25
N LEU A 66 -1.10 -2.32 -12.19
CA LEU A 66 -0.12 -3.31 -11.77
C LEU A 66 -0.05 -3.53 -10.28
N LEU A 67 -0.12 -2.46 -9.47
CA LEU A 67 0.19 -2.58 -8.06
C LEU A 67 -0.94 -3.21 -7.26
N SER A 68 -2.15 -3.13 -7.76
CA SER A 68 -3.29 -3.73 -7.11
C SER A 68 -4.10 -4.55 -8.11
N ASN A 69 -4.84 -5.51 -7.59
CA ASN A 69 -5.80 -6.27 -8.38
C ASN A 69 -7.17 -5.68 -8.15
N ALA A 70 -7.67 -4.92 -9.13
CA ALA A 70 -8.88 -4.13 -8.96
C ALA A 70 -10.12 -4.98 -8.63
N VAL A 71 -10.08 -6.27 -8.96
CA VAL A 71 -11.21 -7.16 -8.67
C VAL A 71 -11.35 -7.42 -7.19
N ILE A 72 -10.23 -7.58 -6.47
CA ILE A 72 -10.25 -7.98 -5.06
C ILE A 72 -9.58 -7.00 -4.12
N GLU A 73 -8.90 -5.96 -4.64
CA GLU A 73 -8.14 -5.05 -3.80
C GLU A 73 -8.55 -3.61 -4.03
N ASP A 74 -8.42 -2.83 -2.97
CA ASP A 74 -8.52 -1.38 -3.01
C ASP A 74 -7.14 -0.81 -2.77
N PHE A 75 -6.93 0.45 -3.18
CA PHE A 75 -5.67 1.12 -2.89
C PHE A 75 -5.92 2.58 -2.56
N ARG A 76 -4.97 3.14 -1.82
CA ARG A 76 -4.84 4.58 -1.64
C ARG A 76 -3.38 4.92 -1.63
N PHE A 77 -3.06 6.19 -1.80
CA PHE A 77 -1.65 6.58 -1.77
C PHE A 77 -1.50 8.00 -1.29
N GLU A 78 -0.29 8.30 -0.84
CA GLU A 78 0.12 9.63 -0.41
C GLU A 78 1.35 10.03 -1.21
N LEU A 79 1.41 11.31 -1.59
CA LEU A 79 2.53 11.84 -2.35
C LEU A 79 3.31 12.83 -1.51
N HIS A 80 4.64 12.76 -1.64
CA HIS A 80 5.55 13.68 -0.97
C HIS A 80 6.57 14.15 -1.98
N GLN A 81 6.72 15.47 -2.11
CA GLN A 81 7.77 15.99 -2.97
C GLN A 81 9.12 15.75 -2.31
N VAL A 82 10.08 15.24 -3.08
CA VAL A 82 11.39 14.92 -2.54
C VAL A 82 12.48 15.50 -3.43
N ALA A 83 13.66 15.65 -2.86
CA ALA A 83 14.80 16.13 -3.60
C ALA A 83 15.18 15.11 -4.65
N GLU A 84 15.56 15.62 -5.78
CA GLU A 84 16.00 14.80 -6.89
C GLU A 84 17.20 13.97 -6.47
N ARG A 85 17.23 12.69 -6.84
CA ARG A 85 18.36 11.80 -6.67
C ARG A 85 18.58 11.31 -5.24
N THR A 86 18.25 12.15 -4.25
CA THR A 86 18.50 11.79 -2.87
C THR A 86 17.74 10.52 -2.49
N ALA A 87 16.48 10.44 -2.88
CA ALA A 87 15.67 9.28 -2.54
C ALA A 87 16.21 8.01 -3.17
N VAL A 88 16.77 8.14 -4.37
CA VAL A 88 17.32 6.99 -5.07
C VAL A 88 18.55 6.47 -4.36
N GLU A 89 19.40 7.38 -3.92
CA GLU A 89 20.66 7.00 -3.34
C GLU A 89 20.55 6.46 -1.94
N SER A 90 19.43 6.70 -1.31
CA SER A 90 19.27 6.26 0.06
C SER A 90 19.07 4.76 0.18
N ARG A 91 19.02 4.06 -0.93
CA ARG A 91 18.89 2.63 -0.90
C ARG A 91 20.16 1.89 -0.91
#